data_f6071f2092f226f934d297203f121100
#
_entry.id   f6071f2092f226f934d297203f121100
#
_cell.length_a   1.000
_cell.length_b   1.000
_cell.length_c   1.000
_cell.angle_alpha   90.00
_cell.angle_beta   90.00
_cell.angle_gamma   90.00
#
_symmetry.space_group_name_H-M   'P 1'
#
loop_
_entity.id
_entity.type
_entity.pdbx_description
1 polymer ?
#
loop_
_entity_poly.entity_id
_entity_poly.type
_entity_poly.pdbx_seq_one_letter_code
_entity_poly.pdbx_strand_id
1 'polypeptide(L)'
;MAADERNAFEVYRDRVDRPLGRLFREYGASEAHWLVIGMVANVVARVAGLIPPVVLGVAIDAVFTGSGPYTLPIVPDAWLPTAEAAQFHLSVILIFGSFIVTGVFTYVYGIAANNFAHRVMHAVRTDSFDQMQRLDMTFFDDKQTGEVMSVLNNDASNLEVFLDNALQNSARLGVMVVGIATVLVYYNYELAVITLAAIPLMFLFTLWFMRAVEPRYVAQRSVVGDLNTALENALSGVELVKTSNTEAYESERVEDASFSYFRRTMSILRLNYVYRPGMELLAGLAFAATFAVGGFWLANGPPGPFSTKLTVGTFVTFVLLTQQFVAPLAEVSNIIDQYENAKASCERVFGLRDIPVRIEDDDDAIELGGQTRSDGGSKRGRGVDGTVDDATEDAVDDATGDAADAAADHGGVAGAVEYDEVSFAYPGNALVDPEDADEEVLSGVSFSADPGDTVALVGPTGAGKSTLLKLLLRLYDVTDGAIRVDGHDVRDVTVESLRSSVMTSAT
;
A
#
# COMPACT_ATOMS: atom_id res chain seq x y z
N MET A 1 -12.37 4.02 35.02
CA MET A 1 -12.13 4.83 33.81
C MET A 1 -10.75 4.41 33.37
N ALA A 2 -10.62 3.51 32.40
CA ALA A 2 -9.34 3.15 31.84
C ALA A 2 -8.85 4.40 31.12
N ALA A 3 -7.73 4.97 31.53
CA ALA A 3 -7.02 5.98 30.80
C ALA A 3 -6.72 5.41 29.42
N ASP A 4 -6.93 6.21 28.41
CA ASP A 4 -6.78 5.87 27.01
C ASP A 4 -5.26 5.72 26.75
N GLU A 5 -4.73 4.51 26.96
CA GLU A 5 -3.32 4.13 26.69
C GLU A 5 -3.03 4.13 25.17
N ARG A 6 -3.54 5.13 24.45
CA ARG A 6 -3.23 5.27 23.05
C ARG A 6 -1.80 5.75 22.89
N ASN A 7 -1.01 4.91 22.27
CA ASN A 7 0.35 5.15 21.84
C ASN A 7 0.39 6.33 20.83
N ALA A 8 1.48 7.13 20.83
CA ALA A 8 1.68 8.25 19.92
C ALA A 8 1.41 7.89 18.46
N PHE A 9 1.89 6.74 18.01
CA PHE A 9 1.65 6.23 16.67
C PHE A 9 0.16 6.10 16.33
N GLU A 10 -0.70 5.66 17.26
CA GLU A 10 -2.14 5.56 17.05
C GLU A 10 -2.79 6.93 16.94
N VAL A 11 -2.32 7.90 17.72
CA VAL A 11 -2.83 9.28 17.68
C VAL A 11 -2.50 9.95 16.35
N TYR A 12 -1.26 9.80 15.86
CA TYR A 12 -0.87 10.37 14.56
C TYR A 12 -1.52 9.63 13.39
N ARG A 13 -1.70 8.30 13.48
CA ARG A 13 -2.45 7.51 12.50
C ARG A 13 -3.88 8.01 12.33
N ASP A 14 -4.59 8.26 13.44
CA ASP A 14 -5.99 8.68 13.42
C ASP A 14 -6.18 10.12 12.90
N ARG A 15 -5.12 10.92 12.84
CA ARG A 15 -5.10 12.28 12.27
C ARG A 15 -4.93 12.34 10.76
N VAL A 16 -4.59 11.21 10.12
CA VAL A 16 -4.31 11.20 8.67
C VAL A 16 -5.60 11.35 7.86
N ASP A 17 -5.79 12.51 7.27
CA ASP A 17 -6.91 12.78 6.37
C ASP A 17 -6.61 12.34 4.93
N ARG A 18 -7.57 11.64 4.30
CA ARG A 18 -7.50 11.20 2.89
C ARG A 18 -6.18 10.54 2.51
N PRO A 19 -5.80 9.43 3.19
CA PRO A 19 -4.45 8.86 3.11
C PRO A 19 -4.03 8.48 1.70
N LEU A 20 -4.91 7.86 0.90
CA LEU A 20 -4.61 7.52 -0.50
C LEU A 20 -4.45 8.77 -1.39
N GLY A 21 -5.25 9.82 -1.16
CA GLY A 21 -5.09 11.09 -1.88
C GLY A 21 -3.73 11.74 -1.60
N ARG A 22 -3.26 11.63 -0.36
CA ARG A 22 -1.93 12.08 0.06
C ARG A 22 -0.83 11.27 -0.62
N LEU A 23 -0.97 9.94 -0.68
CA LEU A 23 -0.04 9.05 -1.39
C LEU A 23 0.15 9.47 -2.85
N PHE A 24 -0.95 9.69 -3.57
CA PHE A 24 -0.89 10.12 -4.97
C PHE A 24 -0.29 11.53 -5.13
N ARG A 25 -0.57 12.45 -4.21
CA ARG A 25 -0.05 13.82 -4.29
C ARG A 25 1.45 13.91 -3.99
N GLU A 26 1.91 13.19 -2.95
CA GLU A 26 3.30 13.31 -2.48
C GLU A 26 4.25 12.42 -3.27
N TYR A 27 3.86 11.19 -3.58
CA TYR A 27 4.71 10.21 -4.27
C TYR A 27 4.26 9.93 -5.70
N GLY A 28 2.95 9.92 -5.95
CA GLY A 28 2.42 9.62 -7.28
C GLY A 28 2.62 10.74 -8.29
N ALA A 29 2.73 11.99 -7.84
CA ALA A 29 2.88 13.14 -8.74
C ALA A 29 4.20 13.12 -9.52
N SER A 30 5.31 12.71 -8.90
CA SER A 30 6.62 12.58 -9.54
C SER A 30 6.62 11.51 -10.65
N GLU A 31 5.85 10.43 -10.46
CA GLU A 31 5.75 9.29 -11.36
C GLU A 31 4.47 9.32 -12.23
N ALA A 32 3.76 10.45 -12.26
CA ALA A 32 2.47 10.59 -12.95
C ALA A 32 2.54 10.24 -14.45
N HIS A 33 3.69 10.40 -15.09
CA HIS A 33 3.87 10.04 -16.48
C HIS A 33 3.64 8.53 -16.75
N TRP A 34 4.12 7.64 -15.84
CA TRP A 34 3.86 6.21 -15.93
C TRP A 34 2.38 5.88 -15.72
N LEU A 35 1.73 6.56 -14.77
CA LEU A 35 0.30 6.40 -14.53
C LEU A 35 -0.51 6.80 -15.78
N VAL A 36 -0.18 7.94 -16.41
CA VAL A 36 -0.87 8.42 -17.61
C VAL A 36 -0.65 7.47 -18.79
N ILE A 37 0.60 7.05 -19.05
CA ILE A 37 0.91 6.07 -20.11
C ILE A 37 0.12 4.78 -19.87
N GLY A 38 0.12 4.25 -18.66
CA GLY A 38 -0.64 3.06 -18.29
C GLY A 38 -2.14 3.24 -18.51
N MET A 39 -2.72 4.35 -18.05
CA MET A 39 -4.14 4.63 -18.21
C MET A 39 -4.55 4.73 -19.70
N VAL A 40 -3.79 5.47 -20.49
CA VAL A 40 -4.04 5.59 -21.95
C VAL A 40 -3.92 4.23 -22.62
N ALA A 41 -2.87 3.49 -22.32
CA ALA A 41 -2.68 2.15 -22.89
C ALA A 41 -3.83 1.20 -22.49
N ASN A 42 -4.30 1.25 -21.24
CA ASN A 42 -5.46 0.47 -20.79
C ASN A 42 -6.73 0.84 -21.57
N VAL A 43 -7.02 2.13 -21.73
CA VAL A 43 -8.18 2.58 -22.50
C VAL A 43 -8.09 2.06 -23.94
N VAL A 44 -6.96 2.22 -24.60
CA VAL A 44 -6.76 1.75 -25.99
C VAL A 44 -6.93 0.23 -26.07
N ALA A 45 -6.32 -0.54 -25.15
CA ALA A 45 -6.46 -1.99 -25.12
C ALA A 45 -7.92 -2.44 -24.95
N ARG A 46 -8.67 -1.78 -24.03
CA ARG A 46 -10.08 -2.13 -23.78
C ARG A 46 -10.98 -1.75 -24.95
N VAL A 47 -10.80 -0.57 -25.51
CA VAL A 47 -11.55 -0.14 -26.71
C VAL A 47 -11.26 -1.05 -27.91
N ALA A 48 -9.99 -1.40 -28.13
CA ALA A 48 -9.61 -2.36 -29.17
C ALA A 48 -10.27 -3.74 -28.95
N GLY A 49 -10.41 -4.20 -27.70
CA GLY A 49 -11.11 -5.43 -27.35
C GLY A 49 -12.61 -5.43 -27.65
N LEU A 50 -13.23 -4.27 -27.83
CA LEU A 50 -14.64 -4.18 -28.25
C LEU A 50 -14.83 -4.26 -29.78
N ILE A 51 -13.76 -4.10 -30.57
CA ILE A 51 -13.82 -4.13 -32.04
C ILE A 51 -14.30 -5.47 -32.58
N PRO A 52 -13.78 -6.66 -32.13
CA PRO A 52 -14.18 -7.94 -32.71
C PRO A 52 -15.70 -8.23 -32.66
N PRO A 53 -16.43 -8.08 -31.53
CA PRO A 53 -17.87 -8.26 -31.50
C PRO A 53 -18.64 -7.30 -32.42
N VAL A 54 -18.19 -6.03 -32.48
CA VAL A 54 -18.81 -4.99 -33.30
C VAL A 54 -18.61 -5.27 -34.79
N VAL A 55 -17.37 -5.51 -35.19
CA VAL A 55 -17.04 -5.79 -36.61
C VAL A 55 -17.68 -7.10 -37.09
N LEU A 56 -17.72 -8.11 -36.21
CA LEU A 56 -18.41 -9.37 -36.56
C LEU A 56 -19.89 -9.13 -36.80
N GLY A 57 -20.57 -8.33 -35.94
CA GLY A 57 -21.98 -7.99 -36.13
C GLY A 57 -22.24 -7.26 -37.45
N VAL A 58 -21.42 -6.23 -37.76
CA VAL A 58 -21.52 -5.50 -39.01
C VAL A 58 -21.26 -6.39 -40.23
N ALA A 59 -20.26 -7.27 -40.16
CA ALA A 59 -19.96 -8.22 -41.23
C ALA A 59 -21.10 -9.21 -41.44
N ILE A 60 -21.78 -9.71 -40.38
CA ILE A 60 -22.94 -10.56 -40.51
C ILE A 60 -24.06 -9.81 -41.25
N ASP A 61 -24.35 -8.57 -40.85
CA ASP A 61 -25.45 -7.85 -41.47
C ASP A 61 -25.19 -7.43 -42.92
N ALA A 62 -23.99 -6.98 -43.22
CA ALA A 62 -23.65 -6.44 -44.54
C ALA A 62 -23.26 -7.53 -45.55
N VAL A 63 -22.39 -8.50 -45.10
CA VAL A 63 -21.76 -9.47 -46.01
C VAL A 63 -22.52 -10.77 -46.13
N PHE A 64 -23.06 -11.27 -44.97
CA PHE A 64 -23.67 -12.60 -44.95
C PHE A 64 -25.21 -12.58 -45.12
N THR A 65 -25.90 -11.55 -44.59
CA THR A 65 -27.35 -11.46 -44.66
C THR A 65 -27.87 -10.39 -45.62
N GLY A 66 -27.03 -9.45 -46.02
CA GLY A 66 -27.42 -8.29 -46.86
C GLY A 66 -28.50 -7.41 -46.21
N SER A 67 -28.68 -7.50 -44.90
CA SER A 67 -29.77 -6.84 -44.15
C SER A 67 -29.47 -5.38 -43.78
N GLY A 68 -28.24 -4.91 -43.99
CA GLY A 68 -27.85 -3.54 -43.66
C GLY A 68 -26.59 -3.08 -44.41
N PRO A 69 -26.31 -1.78 -44.37
CA PRO A 69 -25.06 -1.24 -44.93
C PRO A 69 -23.85 -1.62 -44.08
N TYR A 70 -22.69 -1.74 -44.73
CA TYR A 70 -21.43 -1.93 -44.00
C TYR A 70 -20.97 -0.60 -43.43
N THR A 71 -21.36 -0.28 -42.19
CA THR A 71 -21.02 0.94 -41.49
C THR A 71 -20.30 0.62 -40.18
N LEU A 72 -19.22 1.32 -39.88
CA LEU A 72 -18.45 1.16 -38.66
C LEU A 72 -18.54 2.43 -37.82
N PRO A 73 -18.70 2.35 -36.48
CA PRO A 73 -18.66 3.52 -35.64
C PRO A 73 -17.35 4.29 -35.85
N ILE A 74 -17.43 5.65 -35.92
CA ILE A 74 -16.28 6.54 -36.02
C ILE A 74 -15.57 6.53 -37.39
N VAL A 75 -15.84 5.58 -38.28
CA VAL A 75 -15.24 5.51 -39.61
C VAL A 75 -16.17 6.13 -40.64
N PRO A 76 -15.75 7.15 -41.40
CA PRO A 76 -16.57 7.71 -42.50
C PRO A 76 -16.91 6.68 -43.54
N ASP A 77 -18.16 6.64 -43.99
CA ASP A 77 -18.62 5.66 -45.02
C ASP A 77 -17.84 5.72 -46.31
N ALA A 78 -17.32 6.90 -46.68
CA ALA A 78 -16.49 7.12 -47.89
C ALA A 78 -15.18 6.31 -47.86
N TRP A 79 -14.72 5.86 -46.73
CA TRP A 79 -13.50 5.04 -46.57
C TRP A 79 -13.77 3.54 -46.60
N LEU A 80 -15.04 3.16 -46.55
CA LEU A 80 -15.45 1.75 -46.47
C LEU A 80 -15.63 1.17 -47.87
N PRO A 81 -15.17 -0.08 -48.12
CA PRO A 81 -15.34 -0.73 -49.40
C PRO A 81 -16.82 -1.05 -49.66
N THR A 82 -17.21 -0.97 -50.95
CA THR A 82 -18.57 -1.31 -51.39
C THR A 82 -18.77 -2.76 -51.80
N ALA A 83 -17.66 -3.45 -52.18
CA ALA A 83 -17.72 -4.84 -52.58
C ALA A 83 -17.71 -5.79 -51.36
N GLU A 84 -18.61 -6.78 -51.33
CA GLU A 84 -18.78 -7.73 -50.18
C GLU A 84 -17.46 -8.46 -49.86
N ALA A 85 -16.70 -8.92 -50.86
CA ALA A 85 -15.44 -9.58 -50.65
C ALA A 85 -14.41 -8.64 -49.98
N ALA A 86 -14.39 -7.36 -50.34
CA ALA A 86 -13.49 -6.36 -49.73
C ALA A 86 -13.94 -6.01 -48.30
N GLN A 87 -15.23 -5.96 -48.03
CA GLN A 87 -15.80 -5.78 -46.68
C GLN A 87 -15.43 -6.96 -45.77
N PHE A 88 -15.50 -8.18 -46.27
CA PHE A 88 -15.05 -9.37 -45.55
C PHE A 88 -13.57 -9.32 -45.18
N HIS A 89 -12.71 -9.04 -46.17
CA HIS A 89 -11.27 -8.93 -45.93
C HIS A 89 -10.94 -7.81 -44.93
N LEU A 90 -11.61 -6.65 -45.05
CA LEU A 90 -11.44 -5.55 -44.09
C LEU A 90 -11.85 -5.97 -42.68
N SER A 91 -12.98 -6.69 -42.51
CA SER A 91 -13.44 -7.22 -41.22
C SER A 91 -12.39 -8.15 -40.62
N VAL A 92 -11.82 -9.08 -41.38
CA VAL A 92 -10.76 -9.98 -40.92
C VAL A 92 -9.52 -9.19 -40.45
N ILE A 93 -9.08 -8.20 -41.25
CA ILE A 93 -7.93 -7.36 -40.93
C ILE A 93 -8.20 -6.55 -39.65
N LEU A 94 -9.40 -5.97 -39.47
CA LEU A 94 -9.77 -5.21 -38.27
C LEU A 94 -9.81 -6.09 -37.02
N ILE A 95 -10.40 -7.28 -37.12
CA ILE A 95 -10.46 -8.24 -36.02
C ILE A 95 -9.03 -8.67 -35.62
N PHE A 96 -8.22 -9.09 -36.61
CA PHE A 96 -6.84 -9.53 -36.33
C PHE A 96 -5.98 -8.38 -35.79
N GLY A 97 -6.08 -7.20 -36.41
CA GLY A 97 -5.39 -5.99 -35.96
C GLY A 97 -5.78 -5.57 -34.56
N SER A 98 -7.08 -5.71 -34.20
CA SER A 98 -7.54 -5.38 -32.85
C SER A 98 -6.95 -6.29 -31.77
N PHE A 99 -6.73 -7.57 -32.03
CA PHE A 99 -6.03 -8.47 -31.11
C PHE A 99 -4.55 -8.09 -30.94
N ILE A 100 -3.89 -7.69 -32.03
CA ILE A 100 -2.49 -7.19 -31.94
C ILE A 100 -2.43 -5.93 -31.10
N VAL A 101 -3.31 -4.94 -31.37
CA VAL A 101 -3.40 -3.69 -30.61
C VAL A 101 -3.69 -3.99 -29.14
N THR A 102 -4.67 -4.84 -28.85
CA THR A 102 -5.00 -5.25 -27.48
C THR A 102 -3.79 -5.88 -26.79
N GLY A 103 -3.07 -6.78 -27.46
CA GLY A 103 -1.87 -7.44 -26.90
C GLY A 103 -0.74 -6.44 -26.60
N VAL A 104 -0.39 -5.60 -27.58
CA VAL A 104 0.68 -4.60 -27.44
C VAL A 104 0.34 -3.59 -26.33
N PHE A 105 -0.87 -3.04 -26.34
CA PHE A 105 -1.26 -2.04 -25.34
C PHE A 105 -1.50 -2.64 -23.95
N THR A 106 -1.90 -3.91 -23.85
CA THR A 106 -1.93 -4.61 -22.56
C THR A 106 -0.52 -4.79 -22.00
N TYR A 107 0.46 -5.10 -22.84
CA TYR A 107 1.87 -5.18 -22.43
C TYR A 107 2.42 -3.81 -21.98
N VAL A 108 2.21 -2.75 -22.77
CA VAL A 108 2.61 -1.37 -22.40
C VAL A 108 1.96 -0.95 -21.08
N TYR A 109 0.68 -1.21 -20.94
CA TYR A 109 -0.08 -0.95 -19.72
C TYR A 109 0.52 -1.68 -18.51
N GLY A 110 0.81 -2.98 -18.63
CA GLY A 110 1.40 -3.76 -17.54
C GLY A 110 2.75 -3.20 -17.09
N ILE A 111 3.65 -2.91 -18.03
CA ILE A 111 4.95 -2.29 -17.72
C ILE A 111 4.79 -0.92 -17.07
N ALA A 112 3.95 -0.06 -17.62
CA ALA A 112 3.76 1.28 -17.09
C ALA A 112 3.17 1.27 -15.68
N ALA A 113 2.18 0.42 -15.42
CA ALA A 113 1.54 0.30 -14.13
C ALA A 113 2.49 -0.28 -13.06
N ASN A 114 3.27 -1.31 -13.41
CA ASN A 114 4.28 -1.86 -12.50
C ASN A 114 5.39 -0.84 -12.19
N ASN A 115 5.90 -0.11 -13.20
CA ASN A 115 6.87 0.95 -12.96
C ASN A 115 6.32 2.01 -12.01
N PHE A 116 5.07 2.44 -12.22
CA PHE A 116 4.42 3.38 -11.30
C PHE A 116 4.35 2.84 -9.88
N ALA A 117 3.80 1.63 -9.69
CA ALA A 117 3.62 1.02 -8.38
C ALA A 117 4.95 0.85 -7.63
N HIS A 118 5.95 0.23 -8.27
CA HIS A 118 7.22 -0.06 -7.64
C HIS A 118 8.08 1.18 -7.35
N ARG A 119 8.03 2.23 -8.22
CA ARG A 119 8.74 3.49 -7.97
C ARG A 119 8.12 4.26 -6.81
N VAL A 120 6.78 4.34 -6.77
CA VAL A 120 6.07 4.94 -5.63
C VAL A 120 6.42 4.19 -4.35
N MET A 121 6.42 2.85 -4.37
CA MET A 121 6.75 2.05 -3.18
C MET A 121 8.19 2.16 -2.75
N HIS A 122 9.12 2.25 -3.70
CA HIS A 122 10.53 2.53 -3.37
C HIS A 122 10.65 3.86 -2.61
N ALA A 123 10.03 4.92 -3.14
CA ALA A 123 10.06 6.23 -2.48
C ALA A 123 9.41 6.20 -1.08
N VAL A 124 8.25 5.55 -0.93
CA VAL A 124 7.57 5.41 0.38
C VAL A 124 8.46 4.67 1.39
N ARG A 125 9.10 3.54 0.97
CA ARG A 125 9.98 2.78 1.88
C ARG A 125 11.20 3.56 2.31
N THR A 126 11.86 4.24 1.36
CA THR A 126 13.06 5.04 1.68
C THR A 126 12.74 6.21 2.58
N ASP A 127 11.69 6.98 2.28
CA ASP A 127 11.28 8.11 3.11
C ASP A 127 10.81 7.69 4.50
N SER A 128 10.08 6.56 4.59
CA SER A 128 9.65 6.01 5.89
C SER A 128 10.84 5.55 6.73
N PHE A 129 11.84 4.94 6.10
CA PHE A 129 13.06 4.53 6.78
C PHE A 129 13.90 5.73 7.21
N ASP A 130 14.08 6.72 6.33
CA ASP A 130 14.80 7.98 6.66
C ASP A 130 14.14 8.71 7.85
N GLN A 131 12.80 8.77 7.87
CA GLN A 131 12.07 9.35 9.00
C GLN A 131 12.32 8.57 10.29
N MET A 132 12.25 7.23 10.24
CA MET A 132 12.52 6.41 11.43
C MET A 132 13.92 6.59 11.97
N GLN A 133 14.93 6.77 11.12
CA GLN A 133 16.30 7.02 11.56
C GLN A 133 16.48 8.38 12.28
N ARG A 134 15.55 9.31 12.05
CA ARG A 134 15.55 10.63 12.69
C ARG A 134 14.77 10.67 14.01
N LEU A 135 13.87 9.67 14.23
CA LEU A 135 13.11 9.61 15.48
C LEU A 135 14.02 9.35 16.66
N ASP A 136 13.66 9.92 17.82
CA ASP A 136 14.36 9.74 19.08
C ASP A 136 14.16 8.31 19.66
N MET A 137 14.96 7.98 20.67
CA MET A 137 14.89 6.67 21.33
C MET A 137 13.57 6.42 22.07
N THR A 138 12.83 7.46 22.42
CA THR A 138 11.51 7.36 23.09
C THR A 138 10.54 6.57 22.21
N PHE A 139 10.57 6.80 20.90
CA PHE A 139 9.76 6.05 19.95
C PHE A 139 10.11 4.54 19.95
N PHE A 140 11.41 4.21 20.02
CA PHE A 140 11.89 2.83 19.97
C PHE A 140 11.72 2.09 21.30
N ASP A 141 11.73 2.79 22.43
CA ASP A 141 11.46 2.19 23.74
C ASP A 141 10.00 1.75 23.87
N ASP A 142 9.08 2.51 23.29
CA ASP A 142 7.63 2.26 23.32
C ASP A 142 7.19 1.23 22.27
N LYS A 143 8.03 0.94 21.26
CA LYS A 143 7.69 0.07 20.14
C LYS A 143 8.55 -1.18 20.06
N GLN A 144 7.88 -2.33 19.85
CA GLN A 144 8.59 -3.54 19.48
C GLN A 144 9.13 -3.40 18.05
N THR A 145 10.38 -3.79 17.84
CA THR A 145 11.03 -3.78 16.51
C THR A 145 10.16 -4.47 15.44
N GLY A 146 9.40 -5.50 15.81
CA GLY A 146 8.49 -6.20 14.91
C GLY A 146 7.32 -5.34 14.40
N GLU A 147 6.79 -4.42 15.20
CA GLU A 147 5.71 -3.50 14.78
C GLU A 147 6.23 -2.49 13.74
N VAL A 148 7.39 -1.93 13.99
CA VAL A 148 8.07 -1.00 13.06
C VAL A 148 8.40 -1.68 11.74
N MET A 149 8.95 -2.89 11.78
CA MET A 149 9.22 -3.71 10.59
C MET A 149 7.94 -4.07 9.82
N SER A 150 6.81 -4.21 10.50
CA SER A 150 5.52 -4.46 9.86
C SER A 150 5.09 -3.29 8.98
N VAL A 151 5.30 -2.03 9.41
CA VAL A 151 5.00 -0.84 8.60
C VAL A 151 5.83 -0.82 7.33
N LEU A 152 7.14 -1.09 7.42
CA LEU A 152 8.04 -1.07 6.26
C LEU A 152 7.81 -2.22 5.28
N ASN A 153 7.38 -3.39 5.75
CA ASN A 153 7.23 -4.56 4.91
C ASN A 153 5.77 -4.85 4.55
N ASN A 154 4.91 -5.09 5.56
CA ASN A 154 3.54 -5.53 5.31
C ASN A 154 2.68 -4.38 4.75
N ASP A 155 2.78 -3.19 5.35
CA ASP A 155 2.01 -2.04 4.89
C ASP A 155 2.47 -1.57 3.51
N ALA A 156 3.77 -1.52 3.29
CA ALA A 156 4.32 -1.26 1.97
C ALA A 156 3.83 -2.28 0.93
N SER A 157 3.81 -3.58 1.27
CA SER A 157 3.31 -4.62 0.36
C SER A 157 1.80 -4.49 0.07
N ASN A 158 0.98 -4.10 1.06
CA ASN A 158 -0.44 -3.84 0.84
C ASN A 158 -0.67 -2.66 -0.12
N LEU A 159 0.14 -1.60 -0.01
CA LEU A 159 0.11 -0.47 -0.93
C LEU A 159 0.55 -0.87 -2.34
N GLU A 160 1.60 -1.69 -2.46
CA GLU A 160 2.07 -2.22 -3.72
C GLU A 160 0.97 -3.02 -4.43
N VAL A 161 0.34 -3.96 -3.72
CA VAL A 161 -0.79 -4.76 -4.24
C VAL A 161 -1.96 -3.86 -4.67
N PHE A 162 -2.25 -2.80 -3.93
CA PHE A 162 -3.30 -1.86 -4.30
C PHE A 162 -2.95 -1.10 -5.59
N LEU A 163 -1.73 -0.56 -5.70
CA LEU A 163 -1.30 0.21 -6.87
C LEU A 163 -1.18 -0.68 -8.12
N ASP A 164 -0.70 -1.90 -7.95
CA ASP A 164 -0.54 -2.86 -9.05
C ASP A 164 -1.86 -3.49 -9.48
N ASN A 165 -2.70 -3.93 -8.55
CA ASN A 165 -3.92 -4.69 -8.87
C ASN A 165 -5.20 -3.87 -8.80
N ALA A 166 -5.51 -3.25 -7.64
CA ALA A 166 -6.81 -2.62 -7.44
C ALA A 166 -7.02 -1.41 -8.33
N LEU A 167 -6.01 -0.55 -8.45
CA LEU A 167 -6.06 0.63 -9.32
C LEU A 167 -6.24 0.22 -10.78
N GLN A 168 -5.47 -0.77 -11.22
CA GLN A 168 -5.52 -1.30 -12.58
C GLN A 168 -6.86 -1.95 -12.90
N ASN A 169 -7.34 -2.83 -12.02
CA ASN A 169 -8.61 -3.53 -12.22
C ASN A 169 -9.80 -2.58 -12.17
N SER A 170 -9.75 -1.54 -11.32
CA SER A 170 -10.79 -0.50 -11.26
C SER A 170 -10.87 0.28 -12.57
N ALA A 171 -9.74 0.71 -13.11
CA ALA A 171 -9.69 1.40 -14.39
C ALA A 171 -10.17 0.50 -15.53
N ARG A 172 -9.74 -0.77 -15.55
CA ARG A 172 -10.20 -1.77 -16.53
C ARG A 172 -11.71 -1.95 -16.47
N LEU A 173 -12.26 -2.13 -15.27
CA LEU A 173 -13.68 -2.31 -15.05
C LEU A 173 -14.46 -1.09 -15.55
N GLY A 174 -14.05 0.11 -15.16
CA GLY A 174 -14.71 1.36 -15.56
C GLY A 174 -14.75 1.53 -17.07
N VAL A 175 -13.61 1.40 -17.75
CA VAL A 175 -13.51 1.55 -19.21
C VAL A 175 -14.35 0.48 -19.92
N MET A 176 -14.34 -0.76 -19.43
CA MET A 176 -15.06 -1.87 -20.04
C MET A 176 -16.58 -1.71 -19.89
N VAL A 177 -17.06 -1.39 -18.68
CA VAL A 177 -18.49 -1.18 -18.43
C VAL A 177 -19.02 -0.02 -19.24
N VAL A 178 -18.33 1.15 -19.22
CA VAL A 178 -18.73 2.31 -20.00
C VAL A 178 -18.64 2.05 -21.50
N GLY A 179 -17.57 1.41 -21.96
CA GLY A 179 -17.37 1.07 -23.38
C GLY A 179 -18.46 0.14 -23.92
N ILE A 180 -18.73 -0.96 -23.20
CA ILE A 180 -19.78 -1.91 -23.61
C ILE A 180 -21.16 -1.21 -23.58
N ALA A 181 -21.48 -0.47 -22.50
CA ALA A 181 -22.75 0.24 -22.41
C ALA A 181 -22.95 1.22 -23.58
N THR A 182 -21.89 1.98 -23.92
CA THR A 182 -21.90 2.91 -25.05
C THR A 182 -22.18 2.19 -26.37
N VAL A 183 -21.53 1.07 -26.63
CA VAL A 183 -21.73 0.29 -27.86
C VAL A 183 -23.16 -0.26 -27.91
N LEU A 184 -23.64 -0.87 -26.83
CA LEU A 184 -25.02 -1.43 -26.78
C LEU A 184 -26.08 -0.35 -27.00
N VAL A 185 -25.96 0.81 -26.33
CA VAL A 185 -26.90 1.94 -26.48
C VAL A 185 -26.85 2.51 -27.90
N TYR A 186 -25.66 2.58 -28.52
CA TYR A 186 -25.49 3.08 -29.89
C TYR A 186 -26.22 2.20 -30.91
N TYR A 187 -26.12 0.86 -30.78
CA TYR A 187 -26.74 -0.06 -31.74
C TYR A 187 -28.24 -0.27 -31.52
N ASN A 188 -28.66 -0.42 -30.27
CA ASN A 188 -30.10 -0.54 -29.94
C ASN A 188 -30.29 -0.21 -28.46
N TYR A 189 -30.72 1.05 -28.17
CA TYR A 189 -30.92 1.53 -26.81
C TYR A 189 -32.02 0.77 -26.06
N GLU A 190 -33.06 0.27 -26.76
CA GLU A 190 -34.19 -0.44 -26.16
C GLU A 190 -33.76 -1.83 -25.65
N LEU A 191 -33.01 -2.59 -26.44
CA LEU A 191 -32.44 -3.86 -26.00
C LEU A 191 -31.32 -3.65 -24.97
N ALA A 192 -30.57 -2.54 -25.09
CA ALA A 192 -29.51 -2.19 -24.14
C ALA A 192 -30.07 -1.99 -22.72
N VAL A 193 -31.24 -1.39 -22.54
CA VAL A 193 -31.87 -1.24 -21.22
C VAL A 193 -32.11 -2.60 -20.57
N ILE A 194 -32.56 -3.59 -21.33
CA ILE A 194 -32.80 -4.95 -20.81
C ILE A 194 -31.48 -5.62 -20.40
N THR A 195 -30.48 -5.53 -21.28
CA THR A 195 -29.17 -6.13 -21.04
C THR A 195 -28.43 -5.48 -19.86
N LEU A 196 -28.44 -4.14 -19.80
CA LEU A 196 -27.75 -3.37 -18.78
C LEU A 196 -28.48 -3.37 -17.42
N ALA A 197 -29.77 -3.77 -17.36
CA ALA A 197 -30.51 -3.89 -16.10
C ALA A 197 -29.91 -4.91 -15.13
N ALA A 198 -29.10 -5.84 -15.63
CA ALA A 198 -28.34 -6.77 -14.79
C ALA A 198 -27.24 -6.09 -13.95
N ILE A 199 -26.64 -4.99 -14.44
CA ILE A 199 -25.53 -4.30 -13.74
C ILE A 199 -25.97 -3.79 -12.37
N PRO A 200 -27.04 -2.97 -12.22
CA PRO A 200 -27.50 -2.54 -10.92
C PRO A 200 -27.92 -3.70 -10.01
N LEU A 201 -28.47 -4.79 -10.57
CA LEU A 201 -28.83 -5.96 -9.79
C LEU A 201 -27.60 -6.67 -9.24
N MET A 202 -26.57 -6.85 -10.06
CA MET A 202 -25.28 -7.42 -9.63
C MET A 202 -24.60 -6.53 -8.60
N PHE A 203 -24.65 -5.22 -8.77
CA PHE A 203 -24.13 -4.26 -7.80
C PHE A 203 -24.85 -4.35 -6.44
N LEU A 204 -26.16 -4.39 -6.43
CA LEU A 204 -26.95 -4.57 -5.21
C LEU A 204 -26.65 -5.91 -4.53
N PHE A 205 -26.47 -6.97 -5.31
CA PHE A 205 -26.07 -8.28 -4.78
C PHE A 205 -24.67 -8.24 -4.15
N THR A 206 -23.72 -7.53 -4.75
CA THR A 206 -22.39 -7.31 -4.18
C THR A 206 -22.47 -6.52 -2.88
N LEU A 207 -23.25 -5.43 -2.81
CA LEU A 207 -23.45 -4.66 -1.58
C LEU A 207 -24.09 -5.50 -0.46
N TRP A 208 -25.05 -6.35 -0.80
CA TRP A 208 -25.64 -7.30 0.15
C TRP A 208 -24.59 -8.28 0.67
N PHE A 209 -23.79 -8.85 -0.21
CA PHE A 209 -22.73 -9.79 0.14
C PHE A 209 -21.70 -9.14 1.08
N MET A 210 -21.23 -7.94 0.77
CA MET A 210 -20.26 -7.21 1.60
C MET A 210 -20.77 -7.01 3.03
N ARG A 211 -22.03 -6.52 3.16
CA ARG A 211 -22.64 -6.36 4.49
C ARG A 211 -22.82 -7.68 5.23
N ALA A 212 -23.04 -8.78 4.51
CA ALA A 212 -23.23 -10.09 5.11
C ALA A 212 -21.92 -10.78 5.51
N VAL A 213 -20.80 -10.49 4.80
CA VAL A 213 -19.51 -11.13 5.07
C VAL A 213 -18.69 -10.42 6.13
N GLU A 214 -18.77 -9.08 6.21
CA GLU A 214 -18.01 -8.24 7.12
C GLU A 214 -18.07 -8.71 8.60
N PRO A 215 -19.25 -8.91 9.23
CA PRO A 215 -19.32 -9.36 10.63
C PRO A 215 -18.70 -10.76 10.83
N ARG A 216 -18.67 -11.59 9.78
CA ARG A 216 -18.03 -12.92 9.84
C ARG A 216 -16.50 -12.81 9.82
N TYR A 217 -15.94 -11.87 9.05
CA TYR A 217 -14.50 -11.59 9.06
C TYR A 217 -14.06 -11.03 10.42
N VAL A 218 -14.84 -10.12 11.01
CA VAL A 218 -14.56 -9.60 12.36
C VAL A 218 -14.53 -10.74 13.39
N ALA A 219 -15.54 -11.62 13.36
CA ALA A 219 -15.61 -12.76 14.26
C ALA A 219 -14.49 -13.80 14.03
N GLN A 220 -14.00 -13.94 12.79
CA GLN A 220 -12.85 -14.80 12.48
C GLN A 220 -11.55 -14.20 13.04
N ARG A 221 -11.33 -12.89 12.88
CA ARG A 221 -10.14 -12.20 13.40
C ARG A 221 -10.02 -12.36 14.93
N SER A 222 -11.12 -12.23 15.67
CA SER A 222 -11.12 -12.46 17.10
C SER A 222 -10.64 -13.89 17.45
N VAL A 223 -11.18 -14.91 16.78
CA VAL A 223 -10.78 -16.30 17.06
C VAL A 223 -9.37 -16.63 16.60
N VAL A 224 -8.84 -15.93 15.56
CA VAL A 224 -7.40 -16.02 15.21
C VAL A 224 -6.53 -15.49 16.34
N GLY A 225 -6.92 -14.36 16.95
CA GLY A 225 -6.24 -13.84 18.14
C GLY A 225 -6.22 -14.85 19.29
N ASP A 226 -7.37 -15.46 19.61
CA ASP A 226 -7.47 -16.49 20.66
C ASP A 226 -6.58 -17.71 20.36
N LEU A 227 -6.53 -18.16 19.09
CA LEU A 227 -5.64 -19.26 18.66
C LEU A 227 -4.17 -18.89 18.80
N ASN A 228 -3.78 -17.69 18.36
CA ASN A 228 -2.39 -17.23 18.47
C ASN A 228 -1.96 -17.11 19.93
N THR A 229 -2.81 -16.57 20.80
CA THR A 229 -2.55 -16.51 22.24
C THR A 229 -2.42 -17.91 22.86
N ALA A 230 -3.25 -18.87 22.45
CA ALA A 230 -3.13 -20.25 22.93
C ALA A 230 -1.81 -20.89 22.48
N LEU A 231 -1.38 -20.68 21.23
CA LEU A 231 -0.10 -21.16 20.68
C LEU A 231 1.09 -20.49 21.40
N GLU A 232 1.06 -19.17 21.56
CA GLU A 232 2.11 -18.41 22.24
C GLU A 232 2.29 -18.87 23.70
N ASN A 233 1.21 -18.98 24.44
CA ASN A 233 1.25 -19.45 25.82
C ASN A 233 1.81 -20.89 25.93
N ALA A 234 1.39 -21.80 25.02
CA ALA A 234 1.87 -23.18 25.03
C ALA A 234 3.35 -23.27 24.67
N LEU A 235 3.83 -22.45 23.71
CA LEU A 235 5.24 -22.44 23.28
C LEU A 235 6.16 -21.73 24.27
N SER A 236 5.73 -20.59 24.82
CA SER A 236 6.49 -19.83 25.82
C SER A 236 6.57 -20.59 27.15
N GLY A 237 5.51 -21.32 27.51
CA GLY A 237 5.46 -22.17 28.69
C GLY A 237 5.92 -23.62 28.46
N VAL A 238 6.60 -23.98 27.35
CA VAL A 238 6.88 -25.36 26.97
C VAL A 238 7.66 -26.11 28.03
N GLU A 239 8.57 -25.48 28.77
CA GLU A 239 9.31 -26.08 29.87
C GLU A 239 8.36 -26.51 31.00
N LEU A 240 7.40 -25.64 31.39
CA LEU A 240 6.39 -25.96 32.39
C LEU A 240 5.48 -27.10 31.91
N VAL A 241 5.03 -27.07 30.67
CA VAL A 241 4.21 -28.12 30.06
C VAL A 241 4.91 -29.45 30.14
N LYS A 242 6.21 -29.49 29.79
CA LYS A 242 7.03 -30.71 29.82
C LYS A 242 7.31 -31.22 31.24
N THR A 243 7.63 -30.31 32.16
CA THR A 243 7.93 -30.69 33.54
C THR A 243 6.68 -31.16 34.31
N SER A 244 5.51 -30.65 33.92
CA SER A 244 4.22 -31.03 34.51
C SER A 244 3.51 -32.19 33.81
N ASN A 245 4.07 -32.70 32.69
CA ASN A 245 3.46 -33.73 31.82
C ASN A 245 2.04 -33.40 31.37
N THR A 246 1.82 -32.12 30.94
CA THR A 246 0.49 -31.59 30.53
C THR A 246 0.38 -31.43 29.02
N GLU A 247 1.22 -32.10 28.23
CA GLU A 247 1.24 -31.97 26.77
C GLU A 247 -0.11 -32.32 26.13
N ALA A 248 -0.80 -33.36 26.65
CA ALA A 248 -2.11 -33.75 26.13
C ALA A 248 -3.18 -32.66 26.37
N TYR A 249 -3.16 -32.02 27.53
CA TYR A 249 -4.08 -30.92 27.87
C TYR A 249 -3.85 -29.69 26.97
N GLU A 250 -2.60 -29.27 26.77
CA GLU A 250 -2.28 -28.13 25.90
C GLU A 250 -2.58 -28.45 24.43
N SER A 251 -2.38 -29.70 23.98
CA SER A 251 -2.76 -30.13 22.63
C SER A 251 -4.28 -30.04 22.43
N GLU A 252 -5.09 -30.49 23.37
CA GLU A 252 -6.55 -30.39 23.32
C GLU A 252 -7.02 -28.92 23.29
N ARG A 253 -6.40 -28.06 24.11
CA ARG A 253 -6.70 -26.63 24.15
C ARG A 253 -6.43 -25.93 22.81
N VAL A 254 -5.30 -26.24 22.17
CA VAL A 254 -4.96 -25.72 20.84
C VAL A 254 -5.88 -26.30 19.77
N GLU A 255 -6.25 -27.59 19.87
CA GLU A 255 -7.20 -28.23 18.94
C GLU A 255 -8.57 -27.56 19.01
N ASP A 256 -9.09 -27.26 20.20
CA ASP A 256 -10.38 -26.57 20.39
C ASP A 256 -10.33 -25.14 19.79
N ALA A 257 -9.25 -24.39 20.02
CA ALA A 257 -9.06 -23.07 19.44
C ALA A 257 -8.98 -23.14 17.91
N SER A 258 -8.22 -24.09 17.37
CA SER A 258 -8.09 -24.35 15.94
C SER A 258 -9.42 -24.76 15.31
N PHE A 259 -10.22 -25.61 16.00
CA PHE A 259 -11.54 -26.01 15.52
C PHE A 259 -12.54 -24.83 15.54
N SER A 260 -12.42 -23.94 16.51
CA SER A 260 -13.21 -22.69 16.53
C SER A 260 -12.86 -21.78 15.37
N TYR A 261 -11.58 -21.61 15.04
CA TYR A 261 -11.13 -20.92 13.82
C TYR A 261 -11.67 -21.58 12.56
N PHE A 262 -11.58 -22.91 12.43
CA PHE A 262 -12.13 -23.68 11.31
C PHE A 262 -13.63 -23.39 11.11
N ARG A 263 -14.42 -23.44 12.18
CA ARG A 263 -15.87 -23.16 12.10
C ARG A 263 -16.18 -21.76 11.60
N ARG A 264 -15.44 -20.74 12.07
CA ARG A 264 -15.61 -19.35 11.62
C ARG A 264 -15.18 -19.17 10.17
N THR A 265 -14.06 -19.75 9.78
CA THR A 265 -13.59 -19.74 8.39
C THR A 265 -14.59 -20.40 7.46
N MET A 266 -15.14 -21.57 7.82
CA MET A 266 -16.18 -22.24 7.03
C MET A 266 -17.46 -21.42 6.89
N SER A 267 -17.81 -20.58 7.87
CA SER A 267 -18.96 -19.68 7.75
C SER A 267 -18.76 -18.60 6.68
N ILE A 268 -17.53 -18.10 6.53
CA ILE A 268 -17.14 -17.15 5.46
C ILE A 268 -17.16 -17.86 4.11
N LEU A 269 -16.48 -19.01 4.02
CA LEU A 269 -16.38 -19.78 2.78
C LEU A 269 -17.75 -20.17 2.23
N ARG A 270 -18.68 -20.57 3.10
CA ARG A 270 -20.07 -20.86 2.67
C ARG A 270 -20.75 -19.67 2.02
N LEU A 271 -20.51 -18.46 2.52
CA LEU A 271 -21.06 -17.25 1.91
C LEU A 271 -20.36 -16.92 0.59
N ASN A 272 -19.03 -17.07 0.52
CA ASN A 272 -18.27 -16.91 -0.71
C ASN A 272 -18.74 -17.88 -1.81
N TYR A 273 -19.07 -19.12 -1.43
CA TYR A 273 -19.64 -20.10 -2.35
C TYR A 273 -21.08 -19.79 -2.78
N VAL A 274 -21.77 -18.85 -2.15
CA VAL A 274 -23.04 -18.30 -2.64
C VAL A 274 -22.78 -17.10 -3.56
N TYR A 275 -21.81 -16.27 -3.24
CA TYR A 275 -21.54 -15.03 -3.98
C TYR A 275 -21.09 -15.28 -5.42
N ARG A 276 -20.02 -16.07 -5.61
CA ARG A 276 -19.46 -16.30 -6.95
C ARG A 276 -20.47 -17.00 -7.90
N PRO A 277 -21.08 -18.15 -7.55
CA PRO A 277 -22.11 -18.74 -8.39
C PRO A 277 -23.36 -17.87 -8.54
N GLY A 278 -23.70 -17.06 -7.52
CA GLY A 278 -24.80 -16.10 -7.61
C GLY A 278 -24.55 -15.02 -8.65
N MET A 279 -23.33 -14.49 -8.72
CA MET A 279 -22.92 -13.55 -9.77
C MET A 279 -22.94 -14.20 -11.16
N GLU A 280 -22.46 -15.44 -11.28
CA GLU A 280 -22.53 -16.22 -12.54
C GLU A 280 -23.97 -16.48 -12.96
N LEU A 281 -24.86 -16.78 -12.02
CA LEU A 281 -26.31 -16.96 -12.29
C LEU A 281 -26.94 -15.63 -12.77
N LEU A 282 -26.68 -14.50 -12.11
CA LEU A 282 -27.22 -13.22 -12.52
C LEU A 282 -26.74 -12.83 -13.93
N ALA A 283 -25.48 -13.08 -14.23
CA ALA A 283 -24.91 -12.86 -15.55
C ALA A 283 -25.53 -13.82 -16.61
N GLY A 284 -25.71 -15.07 -16.24
CA GLY A 284 -26.41 -16.07 -17.09
C GLY A 284 -27.86 -15.67 -17.36
N LEU A 285 -28.57 -15.14 -16.35
CA LEU A 285 -29.94 -14.63 -16.52
C LEU A 285 -29.97 -13.39 -17.43
N ALA A 286 -29.00 -12.47 -17.31
CA ALA A 286 -28.87 -11.34 -18.21
C ALA A 286 -28.65 -11.79 -19.66
N PHE A 287 -27.74 -12.74 -19.85
CA PHE A 287 -27.49 -13.35 -21.15
C PHE A 287 -28.78 -14.05 -21.71
N ALA A 288 -29.42 -14.86 -20.89
CA ALA A 288 -30.66 -15.57 -21.30
C ALA A 288 -31.78 -14.58 -21.62
N ALA A 289 -31.96 -13.52 -20.85
CA ALA A 289 -32.93 -12.46 -21.12
C ALA A 289 -32.65 -11.73 -22.42
N THR A 290 -31.39 -11.34 -22.64
CA THR A 290 -30.93 -10.68 -23.88
C THR A 290 -31.15 -11.61 -25.08
N PHE A 291 -30.82 -12.91 -24.93
CA PHE A 291 -31.01 -13.89 -25.99
C PHE A 291 -32.49 -14.16 -26.29
N ALA A 292 -33.32 -14.36 -25.26
CA ALA A 292 -34.74 -14.62 -25.42
C ALA A 292 -35.51 -13.44 -26.02
N VAL A 293 -35.29 -12.24 -25.47
CA VAL A 293 -35.95 -11.02 -25.96
C VAL A 293 -35.46 -10.65 -27.35
N GLY A 294 -34.13 -10.64 -27.57
CA GLY A 294 -33.54 -10.32 -28.87
C GLY A 294 -33.91 -11.34 -29.94
N GLY A 295 -33.93 -12.63 -29.60
CA GLY A 295 -34.37 -13.71 -30.50
C GLY A 295 -35.87 -13.61 -30.88
N PHE A 296 -36.73 -13.34 -29.88
CA PHE A 296 -38.13 -13.07 -30.12
C PHE A 296 -38.32 -11.85 -31.04
N TRP A 297 -37.56 -10.79 -30.79
CA TRP A 297 -37.58 -9.58 -31.59
C TRP A 297 -37.17 -9.79 -33.04
N LEU A 298 -36.15 -10.59 -33.27
CA LEU A 298 -35.73 -10.97 -34.62
C LEU A 298 -36.81 -11.76 -35.36
N ALA A 299 -37.49 -12.69 -34.67
CA ALA A 299 -38.50 -13.58 -35.29
C ALA A 299 -39.85 -12.90 -35.53
N ASN A 300 -40.28 -12.02 -34.62
CA ASN A 300 -41.65 -11.49 -34.57
C ASN A 300 -41.74 -9.97 -34.72
N GLY A 301 -40.59 -9.29 -34.81
CA GLY A 301 -40.50 -7.82 -34.78
C GLY A 301 -40.46 -7.27 -33.35
N PRO A 302 -40.35 -5.92 -33.19
CA PRO A 302 -40.17 -5.26 -31.89
C PRO A 302 -41.37 -5.58 -30.97
N PRO A 303 -41.09 -6.04 -29.71
CA PRO A 303 -42.15 -6.39 -28.77
C PRO A 303 -42.74 -5.15 -28.08
N GLY A 304 -44.06 -5.08 -28.00
CA GLY A 304 -44.78 -4.06 -27.22
C GLY A 304 -44.48 -2.61 -27.63
N PRO A 305 -43.96 -1.75 -26.72
CA PRO A 305 -43.72 -0.35 -27.01
C PRO A 305 -42.43 -0.06 -27.78
N PHE A 306 -41.61 -1.07 -28.06
CA PHE A 306 -40.33 -0.95 -28.75
C PHE A 306 -40.54 -0.75 -30.26
N SER A 307 -39.70 0.04 -30.89
CA SER A 307 -39.87 0.45 -32.28
C SER A 307 -38.63 0.27 -33.15
N THR A 308 -37.47 0.07 -32.56
CA THR A 308 -36.20 -0.07 -33.29
C THR A 308 -36.11 -1.42 -33.99
N LYS A 309 -35.56 -1.45 -35.21
CA LYS A 309 -35.28 -2.71 -35.92
C LYS A 309 -34.04 -3.37 -35.33
N LEU A 310 -34.11 -4.67 -35.06
CA LEU A 310 -32.99 -5.46 -34.64
C LEU A 310 -32.53 -6.33 -35.82
N THR A 311 -31.22 -6.27 -36.13
CA THR A 311 -30.62 -7.13 -37.15
C THR A 311 -29.90 -8.32 -36.51
N VAL A 312 -29.61 -9.36 -37.29
CA VAL A 312 -28.90 -10.57 -36.80
C VAL A 312 -27.53 -10.23 -36.29
N GLY A 313 -26.80 -9.35 -36.99
CA GLY A 313 -25.48 -8.94 -36.58
C GLY A 313 -25.48 -8.10 -35.30
N THR A 314 -26.42 -7.15 -35.17
CA THR A 314 -26.62 -6.41 -33.92
C THR A 314 -26.93 -7.35 -32.76
N PHE A 315 -27.82 -8.35 -32.95
CA PHE A 315 -28.12 -9.33 -31.93
C PHE A 315 -26.88 -10.13 -31.48
N VAL A 316 -26.08 -10.60 -32.46
CA VAL A 316 -24.81 -11.30 -32.15
C VAL A 316 -23.86 -10.42 -31.37
N THR A 317 -23.73 -9.13 -31.74
CA THR A 317 -22.94 -8.15 -30.98
C THR A 317 -23.39 -8.05 -29.52
N PHE A 318 -24.71 -7.95 -29.28
CA PHE A 318 -25.29 -7.93 -27.92
C PHE A 318 -24.93 -9.19 -27.13
N VAL A 319 -25.11 -10.36 -27.73
CA VAL A 319 -24.79 -11.65 -27.09
C VAL A 319 -23.34 -11.75 -26.70
N LEU A 320 -22.41 -11.38 -27.59
CA LEU A 320 -20.97 -11.43 -27.33
C LEU A 320 -20.54 -10.41 -26.26
N LEU A 321 -21.03 -9.18 -26.33
CA LEU A 321 -20.70 -8.15 -25.37
C LEU A 321 -21.28 -8.43 -23.97
N THR A 322 -22.48 -9.04 -23.88
CA THR A 322 -23.06 -9.41 -22.59
C THR A 322 -22.19 -10.41 -21.82
N GLN A 323 -21.56 -11.36 -22.52
CA GLN A 323 -20.66 -12.31 -21.88
C GLN A 323 -19.40 -11.66 -21.28
N GLN A 324 -18.96 -10.51 -21.80
CA GLN A 324 -17.77 -9.82 -21.31
C GLN A 324 -17.99 -9.08 -19.98
N PHE A 325 -19.23 -8.87 -19.54
CA PHE A 325 -19.52 -8.23 -18.24
C PHE A 325 -19.23 -9.11 -17.03
N VAL A 326 -19.27 -10.43 -17.19
CA VAL A 326 -19.28 -11.37 -16.05
C VAL A 326 -17.99 -11.30 -15.24
N ALA A 327 -16.86 -11.42 -15.92
CA ALA A 327 -15.56 -11.51 -15.27
C ALA A 327 -15.18 -10.25 -14.48
N PRO A 328 -15.26 -9.01 -15.04
CA PRO A 328 -14.86 -7.82 -14.29
C PRO A 328 -15.79 -7.48 -13.12
N LEU A 329 -17.08 -7.82 -13.18
CA LEU A 329 -17.99 -7.56 -12.06
C LEU A 329 -17.72 -8.47 -10.85
N ALA A 330 -17.22 -9.69 -11.07
CA ALA A 330 -16.82 -10.58 -10.00
C ALA A 330 -15.59 -10.09 -9.22
N GLU A 331 -14.76 -9.20 -9.81
CA GLU A 331 -13.55 -8.64 -9.19
C GLU A 331 -13.82 -7.44 -8.26
N VAL A 332 -15.05 -6.89 -8.26
CA VAL A 332 -15.38 -5.68 -7.48
C VAL A 332 -15.11 -5.88 -5.98
N SER A 333 -15.43 -7.05 -5.41
CA SER A 333 -15.17 -7.33 -3.99
C SER A 333 -13.67 -7.26 -3.67
N ASN A 334 -12.83 -7.88 -4.51
CA ASN A 334 -11.38 -7.88 -4.33
C ASN A 334 -10.79 -6.45 -4.41
N ILE A 335 -11.35 -5.61 -5.31
CA ILE A 335 -10.93 -4.21 -5.44
C ILE A 335 -11.22 -3.43 -4.16
N ILE A 336 -12.41 -3.64 -3.57
CA ILE A 336 -12.81 -2.96 -2.34
C ILE A 336 -11.95 -3.42 -1.17
N ASP A 337 -11.72 -4.72 -1.01
CA ASP A 337 -10.87 -5.27 0.05
C ASP A 337 -9.43 -4.72 -0.05
N GLN A 338 -8.87 -4.65 -1.26
CA GLN A 338 -7.54 -4.07 -1.48
C GLN A 338 -7.51 -2.56 -1.20
N TYR A 339 -8.57 -1.84 -1.53
CA TYR A 339 -8.71 -0.41 -1.22
C TYR A 339 -8.72 -0.16 0.30
N GLU A 340 -9.51 -0.91 1.07
CA GLU A 340 -9.59 -0.75 2.53
C GLU A 340 -8.25 -1.13 3.20
N ASN A 341 -7.60 -2.21 2.76
CA ASN A 341 -6.28 -2.58 3.25
C ASN A 341 -5.23 -1.50 2.95
N ALA A 342 -5.22 -0.97 1.73
CA ALA A 342 -4.31 0.10 1.34
C ALA A 342 -4.57 1.40 2.12
N LYS A 343 -5.84 1.73 2.35
CA LYS A 343 -6.20 2.88 3.16
C LYS A 343 -5.64 2.77 4.57
N ALA A 344 -5.86 1.63 5.24
CA ALA A 344 -5.33 1.38 6.58
C ALA A 344 -3.79 1.38 6.62
N SER A 345 -3.14 0.83 5.59
CA SER A 345 -1.67 0.85 5.47
C SER A 345 -1.13 2.26 5.23
N CYS A 346 -1.80 3.07 4.40
CA CYS A 346 -1.46 4.49 4.23
C CYS A 346 -1.59 5.28 5.54
N GLU A 347 -2.64 5.04 6.33
CA GLU A 347 -2.83 5.69 7.63
C GLU A 347 -1.66 5.39 8.57
N ARG A 348 -1.15 4.14 8.58
CA ARG A 348 0.02 3.77 9.39
C ARG A 348 1.32 4.37 8.86
N VAL A 349 1.57 4.31 7.55
CA VAL A 349 2.77 4.88 6.93
C VAL A 349 2.86 6.39 7.15
N PHE A 350 1.76 7.11 6.92
CA PHE A 350 1.74 8.56 7.14
C PHE A 350 1.69 8.93 8.62
N GLY A 351 1.04 8.11 9.46
CA GLY A 351 1.09 8.28 10.90
C GLY A 351 2.53 8.22 11.43
N LEU A 352 3.32 7.25 10.97
CA LEU A 352 4.74 7.16 11.29
C LEU A 352 5.54 8.39 10.80
N ARG A 353 5.26 8.83 9.60
CA ARG A 353 5.96 9.96 8.99
C ARG A 353 5.65 11.29 9.66
N ASP A 354 4.46 11.44 10.21
CA ASP A 354 4.01 12.69 10.84
C ASP A 354 4.42 12.78 12.32
N ILE A 355 5.09 11.74 12.88
CA ILE A 355 5.68 11.82 14.22
C ILE A 355 6.79 12.87 14.20
N PRO A 356 6.72 13.90 15.07
CA PRO A 356 7.75 14.94 15.12
C PRO A 356 9.07 14.38 15.64
N VAL A 357 10.16 14.79 15.04
CA VAL A 357 11.51 14.61 15.59
C VAL A 357 11.65 15.61 16.73
N ARG A 358 12.05 15.16 17.92
CA ARG A 358 12.19 16.01 19.11
C ARG A 358 13.60 16.48 19.33
N ILE A 359 14.58 15.63 18.99
CA ILE A 359 15.98 15.94 19.15
C ILE A 359 16.48 16.38 17.77
N GLU A 360 16.45 17.69 17.55
CA GLU A 360 16.98 18.33 16.35
C GLU A 360 18.11 19.28 16.77
N ASP A 361 19.02 19.56 15.84
CA ASP A 361 20.02 20.56 16.04
C ASP A 361 19.39 21.95 15.95
N ASP A 362 19.69 22.85 16.90
CA ASP A 362 19.30 24.25 16.79
C ASP A 362 20.02 24.91 15.60
N ASP A 363 19.39 25.93 15.01
CA ASP A 363 19.99 26.66 13.87
C ASP A 363 21.38 27.24 14.19
N ASP A 364 21.65 27.54 15.49
CA ASP A 364 22.88 28.07 16.00
C ASP A 364 23.80 26.99 16.64
N ALA A 365 23.48 25.69 16.49
CA ALA A 365 24.25 24.62 17.09
C ALA A 365 25.70 24.61 16.58
N ILE A 366 26.63 24.46 17.53
CA ILE A 366 28.08 24.49 17.27
C ILE A 366 28.63 23.08 17.01
N GLU A 367 29.73 22.98 16.25
CA GLU A 367 30.46 21.71 16.09
C GLU A 367 31.51 21.57 17.20
N LEU A 368 31.48 20.48 17.98
CA LEU A 368 32.54 20.19 18.97
C LEU A 368 33.88 20.00 18.27
N GLY A 369 34.88 20.75 18.72
CA GLY A 369 36.25 20.71 18.18
C GLY A 369 36.43 21.35 16.80
N GLY A 370 35.40 21.89 16.17
CA GLY A 370 35.44 22.52 14.85
C GLY A 370 35.21 24.03 14.87
N GLN A 371 35.68 24.70 13.83
CA GLN A 371 35.42 26.12 13.60
C GLN A 371 33.93 26.33 13.29
N THR A 372 33.35 27.41 13.82
CA THR A 372 31.99 27.85 13.47
C THR A 372 31.74 27.74 11.97
N ARG A 373 30.69 27.04 11.60
CA ARG A 373 30.23 26.86 10.20
C ARG A 373 29.98 28.25 9.59
N SER A 374 30.92 28.75 8.80
CA SER A 374 30.69 29.95 8.01
C SER A 374 29.69 29.61 6.91
N ASP A 375 28.55 30.32 6.92
CA ASP A 375 27.48 30.30 5.93
C ASP A 375 28.00 30.05 4.51
N GLY A 376 27.73 28.84 4.00
CA GLY A 376 27.90 28.46 2.63
C GLY A 376 26.73 27.54 2.24
N GLY A 377 25.54 28.13 2.06
CA GLY A 377 24.34 27.42 1.69
C GLY A 377 24.52 26.51 0.48
N SER A 378 24.61 25.22 0.69
CA SER A 378 24.43 24.22 -0.33
C SER A 378 23.09 23.49 -0.11
N LYS A 379 22.03 24.07 -0.64
CA LYS A 379 20.82 23.31 -0.92
C LYS A 379 21.18 22.19 -1.91
N ARG A 380 21.47 21.02 -1.42
CA ARG A 380 21.47 19.81 -2.25
C ARG A 380 20.05 19.54 -2.72
N GLY A 381 19.68 20.17 -3.83
CA GLY A 381 18.56 19.75 -4.65
C GLY A 381 18.84 18.34 -5.15
N ARG A 382 18.09 17.38 -4.65
CA ARG A 382 18.11 15.99 -5.10
C ARG A 382 17.43 15.91 -6.47
N GLY A 383 18.21 16.20 -7.54
CA GLY A 383 17.84 15.81 -8.89
C GLY A 383 18.13 14.33 -9.05
N VAL A 384 17.09 13.51 -9.07
CA VAL A 384 17.21 12.11 -9.49
C VAL A 384 17.23 12.10 -11.01
N ASP A 385 18.43 12.17 -11.57
CA ASP A 385 18.68 11.82 -12.96
C ASP A 385 19.44 10.48 -12.96
N GLY A 386 18.72 9.38 -13.07
CA GLY A 386 19.21 8.01 -13.01
C GLY A 386 18.91 7.28 -14.31
N THR A 387 19.74 7.48 -15.31
CA THR A 387 19.93 6.49 -16.39
C THR A 387 20.62 5.27 -15.77
N VAL A 388 19.88 4.17 -15.67
CA VAL A 388 20.44 2.86 -15.32
C VAL A 388 21.12 2.33 -16.58
N ASP A 389 22.43 2.50 -16.68
CA ASP A 389 23.26 1.73 -17.58
C ASP A 389 23.60 0.38 -16.93
N ASP A 390 23.34 -0.64 -17.74
CA ASP A 390 23.63 -2.06 -17.53
C ASP A 390 25.16 -2.25 -17.38
N ALA A 391 25.64 -2.52 -16.15
CA ALA A 391 27.03 -2.86 -15.90
C ALA A 391 27.15 -3.96 -14.83
N THR A 392 27.23 -5.19 -15.34
CA THR A 392 28.05 -6.34 -14.92
C THR A 392 28.55 -6.42 -13.48
N GLU A 393 28.20 -7.57 -12.88
CA GLU A 393 28.92 -8.29 -11.83
C GLU A 393 30.46 -8.13 -11.97
N ASP A 394 31.10 -7.45 -11.00
CA ASP A 394 32.45 -7.63 -10.53
C ASP A 394 32.84 -6.45 -9.63
N ALA A 395 32.47 -6.47 -8.35
CA ALA A 395 33.12 -5.70 -7.27
C ALA A 395 32.59 -6.13 -5.88
N VAL A 396 32.92 -7.34 -5.48
CA VAL A 396 32.88 -7.75 -4.07
C VAL A 396 34.31 -8.24 -3.77
N ASP A 397 35.19 -7.31 -3.48
CA ASP A 397 36.45 -7.51 -2.73
C ASP A 397 37.20 -6.16 -2.75
N ASP A 398 36.85 -5.24 -1.85
CA ASP A 398 37.80 -4.25 -1.28
C ASP A 398 37.12 -3.32 -0.22
N ALA A 399 36.41 -3.88 0.74
CA ALA A 399 35.78 -3.08 1.81
C ALA A 399 36.31 -3.41 3.21
N THR A 400 37.50 -3.96 3.33
CA THR A 400 38.12 -4.28 4.63
C THR A 400 39.42 -3.52 4.94
N GLY A 401 39.77 -2.52 4.12
CA GLY A 401 41.03 -1.77 4.26
C GLY A 401 40.97 -0.41 4.94
N ASP A 402 39.83 0.29 4.93
CA ASP A 402 39.77 1.71 5.32
C ASP A 402 39.15 2.01 6.71
N ALA A 403 38.76 1.01 7.47
CA ALA A 403 38.19 1.22 8.81
C ALA A 403 39.23 1.44 9.92
N ALA A 404 40.52 1.21 9.66
CA ALA A 404 41.57 1.34 10.66
C ALA A 404 42.33 2.70 10.66
N ASP A 405 42.24 3.46 9.58
CA ASP A 405 42.94 4.75 9.45
C ASP A 405 42.01 5.98 9.70
N ALA A 406 40.71 5.78 9.85
CA ALA A 406 39.78 6.88 10.20
C ALA A 406 39.75 7.23 11.70
N ALA A 407 40.58 6.58 12.53
CA ALA A 407 40.55 6.73 13.99
C ALA A 407 41.59 7.78 14.53
N ALA A 408 42.15 8.62 13.69
CA ALA A 408 43.29 9.45 14.10
C ALA A 408 43.17 10.97 13.84
N ASP A 409 42.02 11.53 13.57
CA ASP A 409 41.84 12.99 13.54
C ASP A 409 40.52 13.39 14.25
N HIS A 410 40.47 13.20 15.56
CA HIS A 410 39.44 13.79 16.42
C HIS A 410 39.83 15.26 16.64
N GLY A 411 39.45 16.11 15.70
CA GLY A 411 39.76 17.52 15.72
C GLY A 411 39.38 18.17 17.05
N GLY A 412 40.36 18.42 17.89
CA GLY A 412 40.35 19.45 18.93
C GLY A 412 39.48 19.24 20.17
N VAL A 413 38.75 18.12 20.35
CA VAL A 413 37.95 17.84 21.56
C VAL A 413 38.89 17.41 22.70
N ALA A 414 38.89 18.17 23.84
CA ALA A 414 39.71 17.86 25.00
C ALA A 414 39.13 16.67 25.80
N GLY A 415 37.82 16.53 25.85
CA GLY A 415 37.11 15.45 26.50
C GLY A 415 36.75 15.69 27.97
N ALA A 416 36.67 16.97 28.41
CA ALA A 416 36.09 17.30 29.72
C ALA A 416 34.58 17.06 29.70
N VAL A 417 34.06 16.35 30.72
CA VAL A 417 32.62 16.07 30.85
C VAL A 417 32.11 16.55 32.20
N GLU A 418 31.03 17.28 32.21
CA GLU A 418 30.39 17.79 33.43
C GLU A 418 28.89 17.44 33.42
N TYR A 419 28.40 16.85 34.51
CA TYR A 419 27.00 16.72 34.85
C TYR A 419 26.69 17.71 35.97
N ASP A 420 25.68 18.57 35.74
CA ASP A 420 25.33 19.67 36.63
C ASP A 420 23.85 19.56 37.02
N GLU A 421 23.57 19.08 38.24
CA GLU A 421 22.24 18.85 38.80
C GLU A 421 21.26 18.09 37.85
N VAL A 422 21.76 17.07 37.16
CA VAL A 422 21.01 16.33 36.13
C VAL A 422 19.90 15.49 36.76
N SER A 423 18.67 15.79 36.36
CA SER A 423 17.48 14.97 36.64
C SER A 423 16.90 14.43 35.34
N PHE A 424 16.39 13.19 35.37
CA PHE A 424 15.80 12.55 34.23
C PHE A 424 14.74 11.52 34.59
N ALA A 425 13.60 11.58 33.91
CA ALA A 425 12.60 10.54 33.86
C ALA A 425 12.41 10.08 32.41
N TYR A 426 12.28 8.78 32.19
CA TYR A 426 11.92 8.30 30.85
C TYR A 426 10.52 8.84 30.51
N PRO A 427 10.36 9.44 29.35
CA PRO A 427 9.04 9.92 28.95
C PRO A 427 8.15 8.72 28.59
N GLY A 428 7.26 8.30 29.49
CA GLY A 428 6.30 7.25 29.25
C GLY A 428 5.42 7.54 28.01
N ASN A 429 4.13 7.81 28.19
CA ASN A 429 3.25 8.24 27.09
C ASN A 429 3.44 9.74 26.68
N ALA A 430 4.57 10.34 26.96
CA ALA A 430 4.84 11.77 26.76
C ALA A 430 4.77 12.24 25.28
N LEU A 431 4.72 11.32 24.31
CA LEU A 431 4.39 11.66 22.92
C LEU A 431 2.91 12.07 22.76
N VAL A 432 2.07 11.67 23.70
CA VAL A 432 0.62 11.96 23.72
C VAL A 432 0.28 12.98 24.79
N ASP A 433 0.84 12.85 25.99
CA ASP A 433 0.64 13.76 27.11
C ASP A 433 1.98 14.03 27.82
N PRO A 434 2.52 15.27 27.71
CA PRO A 434 3.79 15.64 28.37
C PRO A 434 3.74 15.61 29.91
N GLU A 435 2.54 15.53 30.52
CA GLU A 435 2.36 15.46 31.97
C GLU A 435 2.44 14.03 32.52
N ASP A 436 2.41 13.01 31.66
CA ASP A 436 2.55 11.59 32.01
C ASP A 436 4.04 11.16 32.05
N ALA A 437 4.91 11.92 32.71
CA ALA A 437 6.28 11.51 32.94
C ALA A 437 6.32 10.39 34.01
N ASP A 438 6.99 9.28 33.66
CA ASP A 438 7.21 8.15 34.56
C ASP A 438 8.15 8.52 35.72
N GLU A 439 8.36 7.56 36.63
CA GLU A 439 9.17 7.69 37.83
C GLU A 439 10.58 8.22 37.50
N GLU A 440 11.03 9.25 38.24
CA GLU A 440 12.34 9.87 38.08
C GLU A 440 13.46 8.85 38.30
N VAL A 441 14.28 8.62 37.27
CA VAL A 441 15.39 7.65 37.28
C VAL A 441 16.68 8.28 37.81
N LEU A 442 16.88 9.56 37.52
CA LEU A 442 18.00 10.35 37.99
C LEU A 442 17.49 11.61 38.65
N SER A 443 17.99 11.95 39.84
CA SER A 443 17.62 13.13 40.63
C SER A 443 18.84 13.89 41.08
N GLY A 444 19.08 15.09 40.49
CA GLY A 444 20.13 16.03 40.89
C GLY A 444 21.56 15.46 40.85
N VAL A 445 21.89 14.67 39.83
CA VAL A 445 23.21 14.05 39.72
C VAL A 445 24.24 15.07 39.23
N SER A 446 25.32 15.27 40.02
CA SER A 446 26.41 16.15 39.66
C SER A 446 27.77 15.46 39.82
N PHE A 447 28.60 15.48 38.81
CA PHE A 447 30.01 15.07 38.80
C PHE A 447 30.72 15.62 37.57
N SER A 448 32.06 15.63 37.61
CA SER A 448 32.88 16.01 36.47
C SER A 448 34.01 15.01 36.25
N ALA A 449 34.49 14.96 35.03
CA ALA A 449 35.68 14.21 34.59
C ALA A 449 36.57 15.16 33.79
N ASP A 450 37.81 15.34 34.19
CA ASP A 450 38.77 16.13 33.43
C ASP A 450 39.33 15.33 32.24
N PRO A 451 39.90 15.99 31.23
CA PRO A 451 40.51 15.33 30.09
C PRO A 451 41.55 14.27 30.50
N GLY A 452 41.35 13.05 30.06
CA GLY A 452 42.21 11.89 30.37
C GLY A 452 41.86 11.14 31.65
N ASP A 453 40.86 11.60 32.40
CA ASP A 453 40.37 10.86 33.58
C ASP A 453 39.61 9.59 33.23
N THR A 454 39.64 8.66 34.17
CA THR A 454 38.79 7.46 34.11
C THR A 454 37.80 7.49 35.27
N VAL A 455 36.52 7.61 34.95
CA VAL A 455 35.43 7.60 35.93
C VAL A 455 34.68 6.26 35.86
N ALA A 456 34.50 5.62 37.02
CA ALA A 456 33.73 4.37 37.14
C ALA A 456 32.36 4.64 37.76
N LEU A 457 31.29 4.35 37.02
CA LEU A 457 29.92 4.37 37.51
C LEU A 457 29.55 3.00 38.12
N VAL A 458 29.36 2.95 39.44
CA VAL A 458 29.06 1.71 40.18
C VAL A 458 27.69 1.81 40.88
N GLY A 459 27.00 0.71 40.97
CA GLY A 459 25.67 0.63 41.60
C GLY A 459 24.88 -0.60 41.20
N PRO A 460 23.76 -0.89 41.84
CA PRO A 460 22.90 -2.02 41.49
C PRO A 460 22.29 -1.88 40.09
N THR A 461 21.70 -2.95 39.59
CA THR A 461 20.90 -2.89 38.35
C THR A 461 19.73 -1.95 38.57
N GLY A 462 19.43 -1.10 37.60
CA GLY A 462 18.37 -0.07 37.72
C GLY A 462 18.83 1.27 38.31
N ALA A 463 20.08 1.43 38.79
CA ALA A 463 20.60 2.67 39.37
C ALA A 463 20.88 3.82 38.35
N GLY A 464 20.37 3.77 37.14
CA GLY A 464 20.53 4.85 36.14
C GLY A 464 21.88 4.94 35.42
N LYS A 465 22.82 3.97 35.62
CA LYS A 465 24.16 4.05 35.01
C LYS A 465 24.13 4.13 33.49
N SER A 466 23.36 3.29 32.83
CA SER A 466 23.20 3.30 31.37
C SER A 466 22.43 4.55 30.88
N THR A 467 21.54 5.07 31.73
CA THR A 467 20.80 6.31 31.45
C THR A 467 21.74 7.51 31.36
N LEU A 468 22.74 7.63 32.26
CA LEU A 468 23.72 8.69 32.19
C LEU A 468 24.48 8.67 30.85
N LEU A 469 24.90 7.48 30.38
CA LEU A 469 25.58 7.38 29.08
C LEU A 469 24.65 7.71 27.89
N LYS A 470 23.38 7.32 27.95
CA LYS A 470 22.41 7.67 26.93
C LYS A 470 22.15 9.18 26.85
N LEU A 471 22.13 9.87 28.00
CA LEU A 471 21.98 11.31 28.06
C LEU A 471 23.21 12.05 27.54
N LEU A 472 24.45 11.56 27.82
CA LEU A 472 25.67 12.11 27.26
C LEU A 472 25.69 12.10 25.72
N LEU A 473 25.17 11.03 25.13
CA LEU A 473 25.01 10.89 23.67
C LEU A 473 23.81 11.65 23.10
N ARG A 474 23.09 12.39 23.95
CA ARG A 474 21.84 13.07 23.58
C ARG A 474 20.88 12.13 22.83
N LEU A 475 20.72 10.89 23.35
CA LEU A 475 19.67 9.98 22.92
C LEU A 475 18.31 10.35 23.54
N TYR A 476 18.36 11.08 24.63
CA TYR A 476 17.26 11.75 25.34
C TYR A 476 17.80 13.09 25.84
N ASP A 477 16.93 14.10 25.97
CA ASP A 477 17.24 15.34 26.65
C ASP A 477 16.98 15.21 28.16
N VAL A 478 17.76 15.88 28.98
CA VAL A 478 17.57 15.93 30.45
C VAL A 478 16.25 16.62 30.80
N THR A 479 15.60 16.17 31.90
CA THR A 479 14.40 16.83 32.40
C THR A 479 14.73 18.13 33.14
N ASP A 480 15.84 18.14 33.90
CA ASP A 480 16.39 19.32 34.56
C ASP A 480 17.93 19.21 34.65
N GLY A 481 18.60 20.32 34.83
CA GLY A 481 20.06 20.40 34.84
C GLY A 481 20.68 20.48 33.46
N ALA A 482 22.00 20.22 33.37
CA ALA A 482 22.77 20.29 32.14
C ALA A 482 23.90 19.25 32.09
N ILE A 483 24.21 18.77 30.88
CA ILE A 483 25.40 17.96 30.59
C ILE A 483 26.27 18.77 29.65
N ARG A 484 27.54 18.96 30.01
CA ARG A 484 28.47 19.71 29.18
C ARG A 484 29.65 18.86 28.75
N VAL A 485 30.07 19.05 27.49
CA VAL A 485 31.30 18.49 26.93
C VAL A 485 32.18 19.65 26.50
N ASP A 486 33.40 19.70 27.04
CA ASP A 486 34.33 20.82 26.87
C ASP A 486 33.71 22.20 27.17
N GLY A 487 32.81 22.27 28.16
CA GLY A 487 32.11 23.48 28.61
C GLY A 487 30.88 23.86 27.78
N HIS A 488 30.56 23.15 26.72
CA HIS A 488 29.37 23.36 25.89
C HIS A 488 28.26 22.42 26.31
N ASP A 489 27.04 22.93 26.48
CA ASP A 489 25.85 22.06 26.72
C ASP A 489 25.62 21.17 25.51
N VAL A 490 25.34 19.88 25.76
CA VAL A 490 25.07 18.91 24.69
C VAL A 490 23.87 19.29 23.84
N ARG A 491 22.98 20.17 24.32
CA ARG A 491 21.82 20.68 23.56
C ARG A 491 22.20 21.76 22.55
N ASP A 492 23.28 22.48 22.82
CA ASP A 492 23.80 23.58 21.96
C ASP A 492 24.80 23.07 20.90
N VAL A 493 25.10 21.79 20.90
CA VAL A 493 26.05 21.14 20.01
C VAL A 493 25.32 20.30 18.97
N THR A 494 25.86 20.24 17.73
CA THR A 494 25.29 19.38 16.71
C THR A 494 25.39 17.91 17.15
N VAL A 495 24.29 17.15 16.98
CA VAL A 495 24.21 15.74 17.38
C VAL A 495 25.30 14.91 16.67
N GLU A 496 25.59 15.25 15.41
CA GLU A 496 26.62 14.57 14.62
C GLU A 496 28.04 14.77 15.23
N SER A 497 28.40 16.00 15.58
CA SER A 497 29.72 16.26 16.18
C SER A 497 29.85 15.69 17.59
N LEU A 498 28.78 15.75 18.39
CA LEU A 498 28.74 15.16 19.72
C LEU A 498 28.96 13.65 19.65
N ARG A 499 28.18 12.94 18.85
CA ARG A 499 28.25 11.47 18.75
C ARG A 499 29.51 10.96 18.07
N SER A 500 30.09 11.72 17.14
CA SER A 500 31.39 11.38 16.54
C SER A 500 32.57 11.57 17.52
N SER A 501 32.42 12.50 18.46
CA SER A 501 33.44 12.76 19.49
C SER A 501 33.38 11.80 20.68
N VAL A 502 32.22 11.13 20.90
CA VAL A 502 31.98 10.19 22.01
C VAL A 502 31.88 8.78 21.46
N MET A 503 32.94 7.98 21.63
CA MET A 503 32.91 6.57 21.21
C MET A 503 32.37 5.68 22.34
N THR A 504 31.32 4.92 22.07
CA THR A 504 30.79 3.90 22.98
C THR A 504 31.16 2.51 22.52
N SER A 505 31.70 1.70 23.44
CA SER A 505 31.87 0.26 23.24
C SER A 505 30.69 -0.46 23.88
N ALA A 506 29.85 -1.11 23.07
CA ALA A 506 28.83 -2.00 23.58
C ALA A 506 29.50 -3.34 23.92
N THR A 507 29.59 -3.66 25.22
CA THR A 507 29.96 -4.98 25.74
C THR A 507 28.70 -5.76 26.09
#